data_9fa962cd48165a797a43ccedf1df6f6c
#
_entry.id   9fa962cd48165a797a43ccedf1df6f6c
#
_cell.length_a   1.000
_cell.length_b   1.000
_cell.length_c   1.000
_cell.angle_alpha   90.00
_cell.angle_beta   90.00
_cell.angle_gamma   90.00
#
_symmetry.space_group_name_H-M   'P 1'
#
loop_
_entity.id
_entity.type
_entity.pdbx_description
1 polymer ?
#
loop_
_entity_poly.entity_id
_entity_poly.type
_entity_poly.pdbx_seq_one_letter_code
_entity_poly.pdbx_strand_id
1 'polypeptide(L)'
;MNDLLPPVRAALDAVLEPELERSLADLGLVRGVAVDGGRAHAVVALTTPENPTAPELAQRITDAVGRVEGVTGIDIEFSVLTDER
;
A
#
# COMPACT_ATOMS: atom_id res chain seq x y z
N MET A 1 7.78 -17.02 -16.14
CA MET A 1 6.75 -16.57 -15.26
C MET A 1 7.25 -15.44 -14.40
N ASN A 2 6.52 -14.36 -14.40
CA ASN A 2 6.93 -13.21 -13.62
C ASN A 2 6.29 -13.23 -12.26
N ASP A 3 7.14 -13.09 -11.26
CA ASP A 3 6.63 -12.97 -9.92
C ASP A 3 6.77 -11.51 -9.52
N LEU A 4 5.66 -10.79 -9.58
CA LEU A 4 5.68 -9.37 -9.28
C LEU A 4 5.51 -9.07 -7.79
N LEU A 5 5.22 -10.09 -7.00
CA LEU A 5 4.95 -9.85 -5.59
C LEU A 5 6.12 -9.22 -4.86
N PRO A 6 7.36 -9.73 -4.97
CA PRO A 6 8.45 -9.09 -4.24
C PRO A 6 8.69 -7.63 -4.65
N PRO A 7 8.73 -7.28 -5.94
CA PRO A 7 8.93 -5.87 -6.27
C PRO A 7 7.74 -4.99 -5.90
N VAL A 8 6.52 -5.51 -6.00
CA VAL A 8 5.35 -4.74 -5.58
C VAL A 8 5.40 -4.52 -4.08
N ARG A 9 5.73 -5.56 -3.33
CA ARG A 9 5.82 -5.45 -1.88
C ARG A 9 6.90 -4.45 -1.48
N ALA A 10 8.04 -4.50 -2.15
CA ALA A 10 9.12 -3.58 -1.85
C ALA A 10 8.73 -2.14 -2.15
N ALA A 11 8.04 -1.92 -3.28
CA ALA A 11 7.59 -0.58 -3.62
C ALA A 11 6.59 -0.07 -2.60
N LEU A 12 5.67 -0.92 -2.19
CA LEU A 12 4.65 -0.56 -1.23
C LEU A 12 5.26 -0.25 0.13
N ASP A 13 6.18 -1.09 0.57
CA ASP A 13 6.82 -0.91 1.88
C ASP A 13 7.60 0.39 1.97
N ALA A 14 8.10 0.88 0.85
CA ALA A 14 8.91 2.08 0.83
C ALA A 14 8.09 3.37 0.76
N VAL A 15 6.78 3.26 0.56
CA VAL A 15 5.93 4.44 0.49
C VAL A 15 5.90 5.13 1.84
N LEU A 16 6.04 6.46 1.84
CA LEU A 16 6.00 7.23 3.07
C LEU A 16 4.58 7.64 3.38
N GLU A 17 4.20 7.45 4.61
CA GLU A 17 2.90 7.90 5.09
C GLU A 17 2.97 9.42 5.20
N PRO A 18 2.03 10.17 4.57
CA PRO A 18 2.18 11.61 4.44
C PRO A 18 2.23 12.37 5.76
N GLU A 19 1.52 11.88 6.75
CA GLU A 19 1.44 12.61 8.01
C GLU A 19 2.64 12.37 8.89
N LEU A 20 3.09 11.13 8.96
CA LEU A 20 4.21 10.75 9.82
C LEU A 20 5.53 10.74 9.09
N GLU A 21 5.49 10.70 7.77
CA GLU A 21 6.68 10.67 6.91
C GLU A 21 7.61 9.51 7.22
N ARG A 22 7.01 8.39 7.55
CA ARG A 22 7.73 7.16 7.77
C ARG A 22 7.19 6.11 6.81
N SER A 23 8.01 5.12 6.49
CA SER A 23 7.60 4.11 5.53
C SER A 23 6.46 3.28 6.09
N LEU A 24 5.62 2.77 5.20
CA LEU A 24 4.52 1.92 5.62
C LEU A 24 5.03 0.68 6.33
N ALA A 25 6.17 0.16 5.89
CA ALA A 25 6.76 -1.00 6.55
C ALA A 25 7.16 -0.67 7.98
N ASP A 26 7.76 0.51 8.15
CA ASP A 26 8.23 0.93 9.46
C ASP A 26 7.08 1.11 10.43
N LEU A 27 5.94 1.53 9.92
CA LEU A 27 4.76 1.74 10.75
C LEU A 27 3.89 0.49 10.88
N GLY A 28 4.22 -0.55 10.14
CA GLY A 28 3.46 -1.79 10.19
C GLY A 28 2.07 -1.66 9.58
N LEU A 29 1.90 -0.78 8.61
CA LEU A 29 0.59 -0.51 8.06
C LEU A 29 0.21 -1.38 6.86
N VAL A 30 1.17 -2.10 6.28
CA VAL A 30 0.87 -2.99 5.16
C VAL A 30 0.31 -4.28 5.74
N ARG A 31 -0.99 -4.50 5.53
CA ARG A 31 -1.67 -5.65 6.10
C ARG A 31 -1.75 -6.82 5.13
N GLY A 32 -1.68 -6.54 3.86
CA GLY A 32 -1.70 -7.60 2.87
C GLY A 32 -1.33 -7.07 1.52
N VAL A 33 -0.76 -7.93 0.69
CA VAL A 33 -0.45 -7.57 -0.68
C VAL A 33 -0.55 -8.84 -1.52
N ALA A 34 -1.09 -8.69 -2.71
CA ALA A 34 -1.24 -9.80 -3.63
C ALA A 34 -1.09 -9.28 -5.05
N VAL A 35 -0.72 -10.14 -5.95
CA VAL A 35 -0.61 -9.80 -7.36
C VAL A 35 -1.29 -10.91 -8.16
N ASP A 36 -2.10 -10.49 -9.11
CA ASP A 36 -2.81 -11.42 -9.96
C ASP A 36 -2.70 -10.92 -11.39
N GLY A 37 -1.84 -11.55 -12.17
CA GLY A 37 -1.73 -11.23 -13.59
C GLY A 37 -1.36 -9.78 -13.88
N GLY A 38 -0.53 -9.18 -13.09
CA GLY A 38 -0.13 -7.79 -13.29
C GLY A 38 -0.96 -6.80 -12.51
N ARG A 39 -2.08 -7.25 -11.94
CA ARG A 39 -2.90 -6.37 -11.11
C ARG A 39 -2.50 -6.56 -9.65
N ALA A 40 -2.05 -5.51 -9.05
CA ALA A 40 -1.62 -5.56 -7.65
C ALA A 40 -2.80 -5.20 -6.74
N HIS A 41 -2.79 -5.76 -5.56
CA HIS A 41 -3.84 -5.53 -4.59
C HIS A 41 -3.18 -5.34 -3.23
N ALA A 42 -3.47 -4.25 -2.58
CA ALA A 42 -2.84 -3.93 -1.31
C ALA A 42 -3.90 -3.59 -0.27
N VAL A 43 -3.67 -4.08 0.95
CA VAL A 43 -4.50 -3.71 2.09
C VAL A 43 -3.62 -2.93 3.04
N VAL A 44 -3.99 -1.70 3.29
CA VAL A 44 -3.20 -0.78 4.09
C VAL A 44 -4.06 -0.29 5.25
N ALA A 45 -3.53 -0.37 6.45
CA ALA A 45 -4.24 0.08 7.63
C ALA A 45 -4.06 1.58 7.80
N LEU A 46 -5.10 2.22 8.26
CA LEU A 46 -5.05 3.63 8.64
C LEU A 46 -5.12 3.71 10.15
N THR A 47 -4.48 4.72 10.69
CA THR A 47 -4.47 4.89 12.14
C THR A 47 -5.75 5.52 12.65
N THR A 48 -6.49 6.21 11.79
CA THR A 48 -7.78 6.77 12.17
C THR A 48 -8.77 6.53 11.04
N PRO A 49 -10.06 6.41 11.37
CA PRO A 49 -11.05 6.15 10.33
C PRO A 49 -11.25 7.32 9.38
N GLU A 50 -10.98 8.51 9.84
CA GLU A 50 -11.17 9.69 9.01
C GLU A 50 -9.87 10.38 8.72
N ASN A 51 -8.92 9.59 8.28
CA ASN A 51 -7.59 10.11 8.00
C ASN A 51 -7.64 11.02 6.79
N PRO A 52 -7.39 12.32 6.94
CA PRO A 52 -7.46 13.24 5.80
C PRO A 52 -6.33 13.01 4.81
N THR A 53 -5.32 12.24 5.17
CA THR A 53 -4.23 11.96 4.25
C THR A 53 -4.44 10.70 3.43
N ALA A 54 -5.58 10.01 3.63
CA ALA A 54 -5.81 8.77 2.88
C ALA A 54 -5.76 8.96 1.38
N PRO A 55 -6.37 10.00 0.80
CA PRO A 55 -6.26 10.17 -0.65
C PRO A 55 -4.84 10.40 -1.11
N GLU A 56 -4.06 11.14 -0.35
CA GLU A 56 -2.67 11.38 -0.71
C GLU A 56 -1.86 10.10 -0.59
N LEU A 57 -2.12 9.30 0.44
CA LEU A 57 -1.44 8.03 0.60
C LEU A 57 -1.77 7.10 -0.56
N ALA A 58 -3.04 7.05 -0.96
CA ALA A 58 -3.44 6.24 -2.10
C ALA A 58 -2.69 6.65 -3.36
N GLN A 59 -2.53 7.95 -3.55
CA GLN A 59 -1.80 8.46 -4.71
C GLN A 59 -0.33 8.02 -4.66
N ARG A 60 0.28 8.13 -3.50
CA ARG A 60 1.68 7.72 -3.35
C ARG A 60 1.86 6.24 -3.61
N ILE A 61 0.94 5.42 -3.13
CA ILE A 61 0.99 3.98 -3.35
C ILE A 61 0.82 3.68 -4.83
N THR A 62 -0.15 4.32 -5.46
CA THR A 62 -0.40 4.10 -6.88
C THR A 62 0.83 4.46 -7.70
N ASP A 63 1.45 5.58 -7.38
CA ASP A 63 2.64 6.00 -8.11
C ASP A 63 3.79 5.02 -7.90
N ALA A 64 4.02 4.59 -6.69
CA ALA A 64 5.14 3.73 -6.38
C ALA A 64 4.97 2.35 -7.01
N VAL A 65 3.79 1.76 -6.84
CA VAL A 65 3.54 0.43 -7.36
C VAL A 65 3.42 0.46 -8.88
N GLY A 66 2.88 1.55 -9.40
CA GLY A 66 2.75 1.67 -10.85
C GLY A 66 4.06 1.74 -11.59
N ARG A 67 5.15 2.03 -10.89
CA ARG A 67 6.47 2.05 -11.51
C ARG A 67 7.08 0.66 -11.61
N VAL A 68 6.49 -0.32 -10.96
CA VAL A 68 7.00 -1.68 -11.03
C VAL A 68 6.68 -2.23 -12.41
N GLU A 69 7.69 -2.70 -13.10
CA GLU A 69 7.52 -3.20 -14.45
C GLU A 69 6.63 -4.43 -14.41
N GLY A 70 5.64 -4.44 -15.26
CA GLY A 70 4.70 -5.56 -15.34
C GLY A 70 3.38 -5.30 -14.62
N VAL A 71 3.32 -4.27 -13.79
CA VAL A 71 2.10 -3.92 -13.09
C VAL A 71 1.21 -3.12 -14.03
N THR A 72 -0.02 -3.57 -14.21
CA THR A 72 -0.98 -2.90 -15.07
C THR A 72 -2.08 -2.20 -14.29
N GLY A 73 -2.19 -2.46 -13.00
CA GLY A 73 -3.18 -1.78 -12.18
C GLY A 73 -2.95 -2.09 -10.73
N ILE A 74 -3.53 -1.27 -9.87
CA ILE A 74 -3.42 -1.43 -8.44
C ILE A 74 -4.77 -1.16 -7.79
N ASP A 75 -5.17 -2.06 -6.90
CA ASP A 75 -6.34 -1.87 -6.07
C ASP A 75 -5.86 -1.69 -4.64
N ILE A 76 -6.33 -0.65 -3.99
CA ILE A 76 -5.95 -0.35 -2.63
C ILE A 76 -7.18 -0.42 -1.76
N GLU A 77 -7.08 -1.20 -0.70
CA GLU A 77 -8.15 -1.30 0.27
C GLU A 77 -7.61 -0.76 1.58
N PHE A 78 -8.30 0.21 2.16
CA PHE A 78 -7.90 0.75 3.45
C PHE A 78 -8.72 0.09 4.54
N SER A 79 -8.06 -0.27 5.61
CA SER A 79 -8.75 -0.74 6.81
C SER A 79 -8.30 0.13 7.97
N VAL A 80 -9.07 0.13 9.01
CA VAL A 80 -8.77 0.95 10.17
C VAL A 80 -8.19 0.07 11.25
N LEU A 81 -7.07 0.50 11.82
CA LEU A 81 -6.53 -0.18 12.98
C LEU A 81 -7.46 0.09 14.14
N THR A 82 -8.05 -0.95 14.67
CA THR A 82 -8.92 -0.80 15.82
C THR A 82 -8.43 -1.69 16.92
N ASP A 83 -8.68 -1.29 18.10
CA ASP A 83 -8.35 -2.02 19.25
C ASP A 83 -9.55 -2.67 19.81
N GLU A 84 -10.31 -3.33 18.95
CA GLU A 84 -11.53 -3.88 19.30
C GLU A 84 -11.41 -5.14 19.94
N ARG A 85 -12.23 -5.46 20.81
CA ARG A 85 -12.10 -6.70 21.46
C ARG A 85 -13.34 -7.25 21.85
#